data_905fdf40ed56e879b43a585120409a81
#
_entry.id   905fdf40ed56e879b43a585120409a81
#
_cell.length_a   1.000
_cell.length_b   1.000
_cell.length_c   1.000
_cell.angle_alpha   90.00
_cell.angle_beta   90.00
_cell.angle_gamma   90.00
#
_symmetry.space_group_name_H-M   'P 1'
#
loop_
_entity.id
_entity.type
_entity.pdbx_description
1 polymer ?
#
loop_
_entity_poly.entity_id
_entity_poly.type
_entity_poly.pdbx_seq_one_letter_code
_entity_poly.pdbx_strand_id
1 'polypeptide(L)'
;ARSICLSPSGILYVGNRGGDKVLALQDLDGDGKAEKQYELYTGGNMPNGVAYKDGDLYIAEVNRILKISDVESKLDNPGTPEVIYNQYPTDKHHGWKYIAFGPDGKLYVPVGAPCNSCEREEEIYNTITRMNPDGSNMEIIANGVRNSVGFDWHPDTKELWFTDNGRDLWGDDRPGCELNRATKNGQHFGFPYCHQGDLLDDEFGKGKYCSDYVAPAQVLNAHVAPLGIEFTNKSTWPGKYNNCVLIAEHGSWNRTKKSGYKISMVTLDENHNATAYEDFATGWLNPEDEDVWGRPVDMEWMPDGSLLVSDDFAEAIYRISLVK
;
A
#
# COMPACT_ATOMS: atom_id res chain seq x y z
N ALA A 1 -10.01 -0.66 -9.69
CA ALA A 1 -9.96 -0.55 -8.22
C ALA A 1 -8.52 -0.41 -7.75
N ARG A 2 -8.27 0.42 -6.74
CA ARG A 2 -6.92 0.61 -6.17
C ARG A 2 -6.96 0.35 -4.66
N SER A 3 -6.69 1.36 -3.80
CA SER A 3 -6.83 1.15 -2.36
C SER A 3 -8.28 0.86 -1.99
N ILE A 4 -8.45 -0.02 -1.03
CA ILE A 4 -9.74 -0.39 -0.47
C ILE A 4 -9.73 -0.25 1.05
N CYS A 5 -10.86 0.04 1.64
CA CYS A 5 -11.06 -0.07 3.09
C CYS A 5 -12.51 -0.45 3.40
N LEU A 6 -12.71 -1.26 4.42
CA LEU A 6 -14.01 -1.76 4.83
C LEU A 6 -14.49 -1.03 6.08
N SER A 7 -15.72 -0.56 6.08
CA SER A 7 -16.34 -0.04 7.30
C SER A 7 -16.88 -1.16 8.20
N PRO A 8 -17.10 -0.90 9.49
CA PRO A 8 -17.72 -1.88 10.39
C PRO A 8 -19.12 -2.32 9.99
N SER A 9 -19.84 -1.53 9.18
CA SER A 9 -21.16 -1.87 8.63
C SER A 9 -21.09 -2.75 7.38
N GLY A 10 -19.87 -3.04 6.86
CA GLY A 10 -19.67 -3.87 5.68
C GLY A 10 -19.67 -3.11 4.34
N ILE A 11 -19.61 -1.79 4.35
CA ILE A 11 -19.45 -0.99 3.12
C ILE A 11 -17.98 -0.96 2.73
N LEU A 12 -17.69 -1.35 1.49
CA LEU A 12 -16.35 -1.32 0.93
C LEU A 12 -16.12 -0.03 0.15
N TYR A 13 -15.19 0.80 0.60
CA TYR A 13 -14.76 2.01 -0.08
C TYR A 13 -13.60 1.70 -1.02
N VAL A 14 -13.62 2.29 -2.21
CA VAL A 14 -12.69 1.98 -3.29
C VAL A 14 -12.12 3.27 -3.88
N GLY A 15 -10.81 3.43 -3.75
CA GLY A 15 -10.05 4.49 -4.42
C GLY A 15 -9.66 4.14 -5.85
N ASN A 16 -9.19 5.14 -6.61
CA ASN A 16 -8.83 4.97 -8.00
C ASN A 16 -7.61 5.83 -8.38
N ARG A 17 -6.66 5.26 -9.09
CA ARG A 17 -5.49 6.00 -9.61
C ARG A 17 -5.65 6.42 -11.07
N GLY A 18 -6.15 5.52 -11.91
CA GLY A 18 -6.33 5.76 -13.35
C GLY A 18 -7.58 6.57 -13.69
N GLY A 19 -8.55 6.59 -12.78
CA GLY A 19 -9.77 7.38 -12.84
C GLY A 19 -9.77 8.51 -11.85
N ASP A 20 -10.90 9.19 -11.73
CA ASP A 20 -11.10 10.39 -10.93
C ASP A 20 -12.16 10.20 -9.81
N LYS A 21 -12.57 8.95 -9.55
CA LYS A 21 -13.71 8.64 -8.67
C LYS A 21 -13.29 7.86 -7.42
N VAL A 22 -14.05 8.06 -6.35
CA VAL A 22 -14.10 7.19 -5.19
C VAL A 22 -15.50 6.60 -5.10
N LEU A 23 -15.55 5.28 -4.87
CA LEU A 23 -16.79 4.52 -4.86
C LEU A 23 -17.04 3.92 -3.47
N ALA A 24 -18.33 3.66 -3.17
CA ALA A 24 -18.72 2.74 -2.11
C ALA A 24 -19.49 1.57 -2.72
N LEU A 25 -19.19 0.36 -2.28
CA LEU A 25 -19.81 -0.88 -2.71
C LEU A 25 -20.52 -1.51 -1.51
N GLN A 26 -21.74 -1.98 -1.73
CA GLN A 26 -22.54 -2.62 -0.68
C GLN A 26 -23.12 -3.94 -1.18
N ASP A 27 -22.74 -5.02 -0.50
CA ASP A 27 -23.29 -6.36 -0.64
C ASP A 27 -24.45 -6.48 0.37
N LEU A 28 -25.68 -6.54 -0.13
CA LEU A 28 -26.89 -6.50 0.71
C LEU A 28 -27.37 -7.86 1.18
N ASP A 29 -27.04 -8.92 0.45
CA ASP A 29 -27.49 -10.29 0.73
C ASP A 29 -26.38 -11.24 1.19
N GLY A 30 -25.12 -10.77 1.17
CA GLY A 30 -23.96 -11.52 1.65
C GLY A 30 -23.44 -12.57 0.66
N ASP A 31 -23.83 -12.49 -0.61
CA ASP A 31 -23.40 -13.45 -1.64
C ASP A 31 -21.99 -13.19 -2.19
N GLY A 32 -21.40 -12.05 -1.79
CA GLY A 32 -20.07 -11.59 -2.22
C GLY A 32 -20.10 -10.76 -3.50
N LYS A 33 -21.27 -10.29 -3.92
CA LYS A 33 -21.44 -9.31 -5.01
C LYS A 33 -22.08 -8.04 -4.47
N ALA A 34 -21.62 -6.92 -4.97
CA ALA A 34 -22.22 -5.64 -4.58
C ALA A 34 -23.45 -5.36 -5.43
N GLU A 35 -24.67 -5.35 -4.80
CA GLU A 35 -25.91 -4.96 -5.44
C GLU A 35 -26.00 -3.44 -5.61
N LYS A 36 -25.27 -2.68 -4.79
CA LYS A 36 -25.25 -1.23 -4.88
C LYS A 36 -23.84 -0.68 -5.01
N GLN A 37 -23.72 0.30 -5.87
CA GLN A 37 -22.52 1.10 -6.05
C GLN A 37 -22.90 2.58 -5.99
N TYR A 38 -22.18 3.34 -5.17
CA TYR A 38 -22.35 4.77 -5.00
C TYR A 38 -21.12 5.52 -5.45
N GLU A 39 -21.27 6.63 -6.15
CA GLU A 39 -20.18 7.55 -6.49
C GLU A 39 -20.07 8.61 -5.38
N LEU A 40 -19.08 8.47 -4.49
CA LEU A 40 -18.91 9.37 -3.35
C LEU A 40 -18.13 10.63 -3.69
N TYR A 41 -17.24 10.54 -4.67
CA TYR A 41 -16.41 11.66 -5.12
C TYR A 41 -16.06 11.50 -6.59
N THR A 42 -16.04 12.60 -7.35
CA THR A 42 -15.71 12.66 -8.78
C THR A 42 -14.82 13.88 -9.07
N GLY A 43 -14.06 13.83 -10.15
CA GLY A 43 -13.14 14.91 -10.54
C GLY A 43 -11.86 14.96 -9.70
N GLY A 44 -11.52 13.86 -9.03
CA GLY A 44 -10.33 13.75 -8.20
C GLY A 44 -9.02 13.69 -8.97
N ASN A 45 -7.95 14.22 -8.39
CA ASN A 45 -6.60 14.11 -8.94
C ASN A 45 -5.91 12.85 -8.40
N MET A 46 -6.15 11.69 -9.07
CA MET A 46 -5.69 10.38 -8.61
C MET A 46 -6.13 10.07 -7.16
N PRO A 47 -7.43 10.00 -6.86
CA PRO A 47 -7.93 9.75 -5.50
C PRO A 47 -7.72 8.28 -5.12
N ASN A 48 -6.45 7.89 -4.93
CA ASN A 48 -6.03 6.51 -4.76
C ASN A 48 -6.30 5.97 -3.36
N GLY A 49 -5.88 6.69 -2.34
CA GLY A 49 -5.97 6.23 -0.95
C GLY A 49 -7.34 6.50 -0.36
N VAL A 50 -7.91 5.51 0.31
CA VAL A 50 -9.13 5.62 1.09
C VAL A 50 -8.92 5.04 2.48
N ALA A 51 -9.46 5.68 3.51
CA ALA A 51 -9.44 5.17 4.88
C ALA A 51 -10.72 5.59 5.61
N TYR A 52 -11.29 4.68 6.37
CA TYR A 52 -12.49 4.92 7.17
C TYR A 52 -12.14 5.03 8.65
N LYS A 53 -12.71 6.01 9.34
CA LYS A 53 -12.57 6.14 10.80
C LYS A 53 -13.76 6.87 11.40
N ASP A 54 -14.37 6.26 12.42
CA ASP A 54 -15.40 6.87 13.27
C ASP A 54 -16.59 7.52 12.50
N GLY A 55 -17.01 6.93 11.37
CA GLY A 55 -18.09 7.42 10.52
C GLY A 55 -17.62 8.29 9.35
N ASP A 56 -16.35 8.71 9.33
CA ASP A 56 -15.79 9.58 8.32
C ASP A 56 -14.96 8.80 7.29
N LEU A 57 -15.07 9.15 6.00
CA LEU A 57 -14.22 8.65 4.94
C LEU A 57 -13.15 9.69 4.60
N TYR A 58 -11.91 9.26 4.60
CA TYR A 58 -10.74 10.03 4.19
C TYR A 58 -10.30 9.60 2.80
N ILE A 59 -9.95 10.58 1.95
CA ILE A 59 -9.55 10.36 0.56
C ILE A 59 -8.22 11.09 0.32
N ALA A 60 -7.22 10.37 -0.19
CA ALA A 60 -5.94 10.96 -0.53
C ALA A 60 -5.81 11.15 -2.04
N GLU A 61 -5.61 12.38 -2.45
CA GLU A 61 -5.18 12.77 -3.78
C GLU A 61 -3.66 13.02 -3.83
N VAL A 62 -3.15 13.40 -4.97
CA VAL A 62 -1.69 13.66 -5.14
C VAL A 62 -1.17 14.64 -4.08
N ASN A 63 -1.87 15.75 -3.85
CA ASN A 63 -1.35 16.86 -3.05
C ASN A 63 -2.23 17.25 -1.85
N ARG A 64 -3.33 16.55 -1.61
CA ARG A 64 -4.26 16.88 -0.53
C ARG A 64 -4.98 15.67 0.05
N ILE A 65 -5.45 15.82 1.28
CA ILE A 65 -6.32 14.87 1.96
C ILE A 65 -7.70 15.51 2.09
N LEU A 66 -8.71 14.77 1.71
CA LEU A 66 -10.11 15.15 1.78
C LEU A 66 -10.82 14.29 2.82
N LYS A 67 -11.94 14.80 3.35
CA LYS A 67 -12.79 14.09 4.30
C LYS A 67 -14.27 14.25 3.92
N ILE A 68 -15.02 13.15 3.96
CA ILE A 68 -16.49 13.13 3.91
C ILE A 68 -16.97 12.68 5.30
N SER A 69 -17.56 13.59 6.05
CA SER A 69 -18.04 13.27 7.39
C SER A 69 -19.38 12.56 7.35
N ASP A 70 -19.57 11.57 8.26
CA ASP A 70 -20.79 10.78 8.39
C ASP A 70 -21.22 10.17 7.04
N VAL A 71 -20.23 9.52 6.37
CA VAL A 71 -20.35 9.09 4.97
C VAL A 71 -21.47 8.07 4.76
N GLU A 72 -21.67 7.15 5.71
CA GLU A 72 -22.67 6.09 5.57
C GLU A 72 -24.11 6.60 5.54
N SER A 73 -24.40 7.71 6.22
CA SER A 73 -25.70 8.36 6.18
C SER A 73 -25.96 9.14 4.89
N LYS A 74 -24.95 9.29 4.03
CA LYS A 74 -24.94 10.18 2.86
C LYS A 74 -24.51 9.50 1.57
N LEU A 75 -24.57 8.17 1.47
CA LEU A 75 -24.08 7.44 0.29
C LEU A 75 -24.71 7.93 -1.02
N ASP A 76 -25.99 8.23 -1.03
CA ASP A 76 -26.71 8.75 -2.21
C ASP A 76 -26.42 10.24 -2.50
N ASN A 77 -25.94 10.99 -1.52
CA ASN A 77 -25.63 12.42 -1.65
C ASN A 77 -24.51 12.84 -0.68
N PRO A 78 -23.26 12.45 -0.96
CA PRO A 78 -22.12 12.65 -0.05
C PRO A 78 -21.74 14.13 0.14
N GLY A 79 -22.22 15.02 -0.72
CA GLY A 79 -21.84 16.43 -0.72
C GLY A 79 -20.42 16.67 -1.22
N THR A 80 -19.86 17.85 -0.93
CA THR A 80 -18.50 18.19 -1.30
C THR A 80 -17.56 17.80 -0.15
N PRO A 81 -16.52 16.99 -0.40
CA PRO A 81 -15.55 16.66 0.63
C PRO A 81 -14.82 17.89 1.18
N GLU A 82 -14.58 17.91 2.47
CA GLU A 82 -13.75 18.92 3.15
C GLU A 82 -12.26 18.68 2.85
N VAL A 83 -11.50 19.74 2.57
CA VAL A 83 -10.02 19.67 2.47
C VAL A 83 -9.44 19.82 3.86
N ILE A 84 -8.89 18.75 4.45
CA ILE A 84 -8.28 18.78 5.78
C ILE A 84 -6.77 19.04 5.74
N TYR A 85 -6.10 18.73 4.61
CA TYR A 85 -4.68 18.99 4.39
C TYR A 85 -4.39 19.19 2.89
N ASN A 86 -3.55 20.18 2.51
CA ASN A 86 -3.27 20.53 1.11
C ASN A 86 -1.83 20.97 0.83
N GLN A 87 -0.88 20.53 1.67
CA GLN A 87 0.52 20.96 1.59
C GLN A 87 1.47 19.86 1.06
N TYR A 88 0.93 18.75 0.54
CA TYR A 88 1.76 17.75 -0.14
C TYR A 88 2.21 18.25 -1.52
N PRO A 89 3.36 17.74 -2.04
CA PRO A 89 3.82 18.06 -3.39
C PRO A 89 2.78 17.72 -4.47
N THR A 90 2.87 18.42 -5.61
CA THR A 90 1.96 18.26 -6.75
C THR A 90 2.48 17.31 -7.83
N ASP A 91 3.68 16.76 -7.65
CA ASP A 91 4.31 15.84 -8.58
C ASP A 91 3.47 14.57 -8.71
N LYS A 92 3.17 14.18 -9.97
CA LYS A 92 2.38 12.99 -10.24
C LYS A 92 3.20 11.70 -10.24
N HIS A 93 4.52 11.78 -10.47
CA HIS A 93 5.40 10.63 -10.39
C HIS A 93 5.51 10.18 -8.92
N HIS A 94 5.12 8.95 -8.61
CA HIS A 94 4.91 8.43 -7.26
C HIS A 94 4.04 9.34 -6.37
N GLY A 95 3.18 10.15 -6.99
CA GLY A 95 2.36 11.15 -6.30
C GLY A 95 1.08 10.58 -5.69
N TRP A 96 0.55 9.46 -6.21
CA TRP A 96 -0.63 8.80 -5.63
C TRP A 96 -0.29 8.24 -4.25
N LYS A 97 -1.23 8.34 -3.33
CA LYS A 97 -1.00 8.03 -1.92
C LYS A 97 -1.87 6.85 -1.48
N TYR A 98 -1.29 5.93 -0.74
CA TYR A 98 -2.01 5.03 0.14
C TYR A 98 -2.22 5.74 1.49
N ILE A 99 -3.31 5.49 2.18
CA ILE A 99 -3.54 6.03 3.53
C ILE A 99 -4.21 5.00 4.42
N ALA A 100 -3.84 5.00 5.69
CA ALA A 100 -4.51 4.20 6.72
C ALA A 100 -4.32 4.85 8.11
N PHE A 101 -5.21 4.53 9.04
CA PHE A 101 -5.10 4.96 10.42
C PHE A 101 -4.26 4.00 11.24
N GLY A 102 -3.21 4.51 11.88
CA GLY A 102 -2.38 3.73 12.79
C GLY A 102 -3.03 3.45 14.14
N PRO A 103 -2.41 2.55 14.93
CA PRO A 103 -2.88 2.23 16.28
C PRO A 103 -2.84 3.41 17.25
N ASP A 104 -2.12 4.49 16.90
CA ASP A 104 -2.09 5.76 17.62
C ASP A 104 -3.25 6.70 17.22
N GLY A 105 -4.13 6.26 16.31
CA GLY A 105 -5.27 7.01 15.80
C GLY A 105 -4.91 8.12 14.81
N LYS A 106 -3.64 8.22 14.38
CA LYS A 106 -3.21 9.18 13.36
C LYS A 106 -3.34 8.61 11.95
N LEU A 107 -3.54 9.48 10.97
CA LEU A 107 -3.56 9.14 9.54
C LEU A 107 -2.14 9.14 8.98
N TYR A 108 -1.71 8.02 8.43
CA TYR A 108 -0.39 7.85 7.81
C TYR A 108 -0.48 8.02 6.31
N VAL A 109 0.54 8.70 5.73
CA VAL A 109 0.55 9.10 4.32
C VAL A 109 1.99 9.03 3.77
N PRO A 110 2.29 8.21 2.77
CA PRO A 110 3.59 8.17 2.12
C PRO A 110 3.73 9.32 1.11
N VAL A 111 4.95 9.81 0.94
CA VAL A 111 5.31 10.79 -0.07
C VAL A 111 6.50 10.28 -0.85
N GLY A 112 6.24 9.71 -2.02
CA GLY A 112 7.25 9.07 -2.85
C GLY A 112 8.21 10.06 -3.52
N ALA A 113 9.31 9.51 -4.06
CA ALA A 113 10.28 10.27 -4.85
C ALA A 113 9.63 10.81 -6.13
N PRO A 114 9.85 12.08 -6.53
CA PRO A 114 9.31 12.62 -7.77
C PRO A 114 10.10 12.19 -9.02
N CYS A 115 10.88 11.13 -8.91
CA CYS A 115 11.84 10.66 -9.92
C CYS A 115 12.09 9.15 -9.80
N ASN A 116 12.83 8.58 -10.73
CA ASN A 116 13.31 7.18 -10.61
C ASN A 116 14.34 7.03 -9.49
N SER A 117 15.39 7.87 -9.47
CA SER A 117 16.36 8.01 -8.39
C SER A 117 16.88 9.43 -8.38
N CYS A 118 16.79 10.12 -7.26
CA CYS A 118 17.28 11.51 -7.08
C CYS A 118 17.39 11.87 -5.61
N GLU A 119 18.30 12.78 -5.31
CA GLU A 119 18.28 13.58 -4.08
C GLU A 119 17.34 14.76 -4.23
N ARG A 120 16.66 15.12 -3.14
CA ARG A 120 15.81 16.31 -3.06
C ARG A 120 16.17 17.12 -1.84
N GLU A 121 16.13 18.46 -1.98
CA GLU A 121 16.35 19.37 -0.86
C GLU A 121 15.11 19.45 0.05
N GLU A 122 13.92 19.22 -0.53
CA GLU A 122 12.67 19.25 0.23
C GLU A 122 12.51 17.95 1.04
N GLU A 123 12.58 18.06 2.34
CA GLU A 123 12.55 16.94 3.30
C GLU A 123 11.27 16.08 3.22
N ILE A 124 10.20 16.59 2.62
CA ILE A 124 8.92 15.89 2.54
C ILE A 124 8.94 14.68 1.59
N TYR A 125 9.81 14.68 0.57
CA TYR A 125 9.92 13.57 -0.36
C TYR A 125 10.65 12.38 0.28
N ASN A 126 10.39 11.20 -0.26
CA ASN A 126 11.01 9.95 0.20
C ASN A 126 10.69 9.62 1.65
N THR A 127 9.45 9.90 2.09
CA THR A 127 9.04 9.78 3.49
C THR A 127 7.74 9.02 3.66
N ILE A 128 7.51 8.56 4.89
CA ILE A 128 6.17 8.29 5.39
C ILE A 128 5.89 9.35 6.46
N THR A 129 4.76 10.02 6.33
CA THR A 129 4.28 11.03 7.27
C THR A 129 3.08 10.53 8.04
N ARG A 130 2.73 11.17 9.14
CA ARG A 130 1.45 11.00 9.82
C ARG A 130 0.89 12.32 10.33
N MET A 131 -0.41 12.41 10.50
CA MET A 131 -1.10 13.60 11.01
C MET A 131 -2.32 13.22 11.85
N ASN A 132 -2.84 14.18 12.59
CA ASN A 132 -4.13 14.01 13.26
C ASN A 132 -5.27 13.85 12.25
N PRO A 133 -6.44 13.26 12.64
CA PRO A 133 -7.59 13.12 11.74
C PRO A 133 -8.14 14.44 11.19
N ASP A 134 -7.86 15.57 11.84
CA ASP A 134 -8.20 16.92 11.37
C ASP A 134 -7.19 17.57 10.44
N GLY A 135 -6.11 16.83 10.05
CA GLY A 135 -5.03 17.33 9.21
C GLY A 135 -3.94 18.11 9.97
N SER A 136 -4.09 18.33 11.26
CA SER A 136 -3.10 19.05 12.07
C SER A 136 -1.91 18.17 12.47
N ASN A 137 -0.82 18.81 12.94
CA ASN A 137 0.35 18.15 13.50
C ASN A 137 0.98 17.08 12.58
N MET A 138 1.13 17.40 11.28
CA MET A 138 1.84 16.54 10.35
C MET A 138 3.32 16.43 10.78
N GLU A 139 3.83 15.21 10.81
CA GLU A 139 5.22 14.88 11.14
C GLU A 139 5.76 13.77 10.24
N ILE A 140 7.05 13.79 9.95
CA ILE A 140 7.76 12.75 9.20
C ILE A 140 8.18 11.65 10.20
N ILE A 141 7.87 10.39 9.88
CA ILE A 141 8.18 9.25 10.76
C ILE A 141 9.17 8.26 10.16
N ALA A 142 9.32 8.24 8.83
CA ALA A 142 10.30 7.43 8.12
C ALA A 142 10.88 8.21 6.95
N ASN A 143 12.17 8.03 6.69
CA ASN A 143 12.93 8.69 5.62
C ASN A 143 13.57 7.66 4.70
N GLY A 144 13.97 8.08 3.50
CA GLY A 144 14.64 7.20 2.56
C GLY A 144 13.75 6.09 2.01
N VAL A 145 12.47 6.38 1.82
CA VAL A 145 11.44 5.51 1.26
C VAL A 145 11.14 5.98 -0.16
N ARG A 146 11.49 5.17 -1.18
CA ARG A 146 11.35 5.60 -2.57
C ARG A 146 9.90 5.74 -3.03
N ASN A 147 9.10 4.71 -2.85
CA ASN A 147 7.70 4.65 -3.29
C ASN A 147 6.94 3.56 -2.55
N SER A 148 6.51 3.85 -1.34
CA SER A 148 5.61 2.98 -0.61
C SER A 148 4.15 3.21 -1.03
N VAL A 149 3.42 2.14 -1.32
CA VAL A 149 1.99 2.17 -1.71
C VAL A 149 1.18 1.17 -0.87
N GLY A 150 1.71 0.74 0.24
CA GLY A 150 1.03 -0.12 1.19
C GLY A 150 1.80 -0.28 2.47
N PHE A 151 1.09 -0.23 3.57
CA PHE A 151 1.62 -0.45 4.90
C PHE A 151 0.55 -0.96 5.86
N ASP A 152 0.98 -1.68 6.88
CA ASP A 152 0.13 -2.16 7.95
C ASP A 152 0.94 -2.21 9.25
N TRP A 153 0.29 -2.42 10.37
CA TRP A 153 0.94 -2.50 11.68
C TRP A 153 0.93 -3.92 12.19
N HIS A 154 2.10 -4.37 12.65
CA HIS A 154 2.19 -5.66 13.30
C HIS A 154 1.19 -5.76 14.47
N PRO A 155 0.36 -6.81 14.53
CA PRO A 155 -0.77 -6.85 15.47
C PRO A 155 -0.37 -6.79 16.94
N ASP A 156 0.82 -7.32 17.29
CA ASP A 156 1.30 -7.35 18.69
C ASP A 156 2.20 -6.16 19.00
N THR A 157 3.24 -5.91 18.19
CA THR A 157 4.25 -4.87 18.49
C THR A 157 3.79 -3.47 18.12
N LYS A 158 2.76 -3.34 17.26
CA LYS A 158 2.27 -2.07 16.70
C LYS A 158 3.30 -1.31 15.86
N GLU A 159 4.38 -1.97 15.48
CA GLU A 159 5.39 -1.42 14.58
C GLU A 159 4.83 -1.33 13.17
N LEU A 160 5.20 -0.26 12.48
CA LEU A 160 4.82 -0.02 11.09
C LEU A 160 5.65 -0.93 10.17
N TRP A 161 4.96 -1.68 9.30
CA TRP A 161 5.57 -2.42 8.20
C TRP A 161 5.05 -1.86 6.89
N PHE A 162 5.92 -1.74 5.88
CA PHE A 162 5.56 -1.15 4.60
C PHE A 162 6.37 -1.74 3.46
N THR A 163 5.78 -1.77 2.27
CA THR A 163 6.47 -2.11 1.03
C THR A 163 7.17 -0.90 0.44
N ASP A 164 8.30 -1.10 -0.21
CA ASP A 164 8.95 -0.06 -1.01
C ASP A 164 9.39 -0.60 -2.38
N ASN A 165 9.04 0.15 -3.42
CA ASN A 165 9.38 -0.18 -4.79
C ASN A 165 10.81 0.23 -5.11
N GLY A 166 11.68 -0.72 -5.48
CA GLY A 166 13.04 -0.47 -5.92
C GLY A 166 13.11 0.40 -7.18
N ARG A 167 14.27 1.05 -7.42
CA ARG A 167 14.48 1.89 -8.61
C ARG A 167 14.41 1.05 -9.89
N ASP A 168 14.01 1.70 -10.98
CA ASP A 168 13.94 1.09 -12.31
C ASP A 168 15.25 1.29 -13.11
N LEU A 169 15.36 0.59 -14.26
CA LEU A 169 16.41 0.75 -15.27
C LEU A 169 17.81 0.42 -14.77
N TRP A 170 17.94 -0.56 -13.90
CA TRP A 170 19.21 -1.01 -13.36
C TRP A 170 19.48 -2.51 -13.58
N GLY A 171 18.79 -3.10 -14.54
CA GLY A 171 18.82 -4.51 -14.92
C GLY A 171 17.60 -5.29 -14.40
N ASP A 172 17.46 -6.53 -14.87
CA ASP A 172 16.30 -7.37 -14.59
C ASP A 172 16.20 -7.80 -13.11
N ASP A 173 17.33 -8.04 -12.49
CA ASP A 173 17.39 -8.71 -11.18
C ASP A 173 17.83 -7.78 -10.03
N ARG A 174 17.92 -6.45 -10.29
CA ARG A 174 18.33 -5.47 -9.26
C ARG A 174 17.76 -4.06 -9.46
N PRO A 175 17.59 -3.30 -8.36
CA PRO A 175 17.58 -3.83 -7.01
C PRO A 175 16.31 -4.63 -6.74
N GLY A 176 16.35 -5.46 -5.70
CA GLY A 176 15.13 -6.02 -5.12
C GLY A 176 14.20 -4.92 -4.63
N CYS A 177 12.91 -5.20 -4.59
CA CYS A 177 11.95 -4.42 -3.82
C CYS A 177 12.03 -4.81 -2.34
N GLU A 178 11.34 -4.10 -1.47
CA GLU A 178 11.54 -4.24 -0.03
C GLU A 178 10.24 -4.38 0.74
N LEU A 179 10.25 -5.26 1.75
CA LEU A 179 9.36 -5.21 2.90
C LEU A 179 10.16 -4.65 4.07
N ASN A 180 9.79 -3.48 4.54
CA ASN A 180 10.47 -2.74 5.58
C ASN A 180 9.73 -2.81 6.92
N ARG A 181 10.47 -2.68 8.05
CA ARG A 181 9.95 -2.63 9.41
C ARG A 181 10.50 -1.41 10.12
N ALA A 182 9.64 -0.49 10.51
CA ALA A 182 10.01 0.69 11.30
C ALA A 182 9.80 0.42 12.80
N THR A 183 10.89 0.25 13.53
CA THR A 183 10.87 -0.02 14.97
C THR A 183 10.84 1.24 15.83
N LYS A 184 11.11 2.40 15.22
CA LYS A 184 11.04 3.74 15.83
C LYS A 184 10.87 4.83 14.78
N ASN A 185 10.32 5.96 15.17
CA ASN A 185 10.20 7.12 14.31
C ASN A 185 11.58 7.69 13.92
N GLY A 186 11.66 8.28 12.71
CA GLY A 186 12.84 8.97 12.20
C GLY A 186 13.92 8.06 11.60
N GLN A 187 13.66 6.76 11.44
CA GLN A 187 14.57 5.85 10.76
C GLN A 187 14.67 6.17 9.27
N HIS A 188 15.85 5.90 8.68
CA HIS A 188 16.13 6.10 7.26
C HIS A 188 16.36 4.75 6.57
N PHE A 189 15.59 4.46 5.50
CA PHE A 189 15.53 3.16 4.83
C PHE A 189 16.38 3.06 3.56
N GLY A 190 17.28 4.01 3.34
CA GLY A 190 18.40 3.92 2.38
C GLY A 190 18.24 4.76 1.13
N PHE A 191 17.06 4.89 0.52
CA PHE A 191 16.91 5.62 -0.74
C PHE A 191 17.30 7.12 -0.60
N PRO A 192 18.04 7.72 -1.55
CA PRO A 192 18.53 7.14 -2.81
C PRO A 192 19.93 6.49 -2.73
N TYR A 193 20.52 6.35 -1.57
CA TYR A 193 21.93 6.00 -1.37
C TYR A 193 22.23 4.50 -1.35
N CYS A 194 21.33 3.74 -0.75
CA CYS A 194 21.42 2.29 -0.59
C CYS A 194 20.07 1.64 -0.88
N HIS A 195 20.08 0.53 -1.59
CA HIS A 195 18.92 -0.26 -1.98
C HIS A 195 19.03 -1.66 -1.40
N GLN A 196 17.92 -2.33 -1.14
CA GLN A 196 17.80 -3.70 -0.61
C GLN A 196 18.69 -4.01 0.60
N GLY A 197 19.21 -2.97 1.28
CA GLY A 197 20.01 -3.09 2.49
C GLY A 197 21.52 -3.31 2.29
N ASP A 198 21.98 -3.66 1.10
CA ASP A 198 23.40 -4.00 0.83
C ASP A 198 23.95 -3.45 -0.50
N LEU A 199 23.12 -2.83 -1.33
CA LEU A 199 23.48 -2.38 -2.66
C LEU A 199 23.57 -0.85 -2.71
N LEU A 200 24.79 -0.29 -2.71
CA LEU A 200 25.01 1.15 -2.89
C LEU A 200 24.58 1.61 -4.28
N ASP A 201 23.92 2.76 -4.36
CA ASP A 201 23.57 3.42 -5.61
C ASP A 201 24.85 3.87 -6.35
N ASP A 202 24.92 3.63 -7.67
CA ASP A 202 26.10 3.95 -8.49
C ASP A 202 26.36 5.47 -8.57
N GLU A 203 25.30 6.30 -8.44
CA GLU A 203 25.37 7.76 -8.54
C GLU A 203 25.39 8.43 -7.14
N PHE A 204 24.44 8.06 -6.27
CA PHE A 204 24.22 8.71 -4.98
C PHE A 204 24.93 8.01 -3.80
N GLY A 205 25.37 6.75 -3.97
CA GLY A 205 25.97 5.95 -2.91
C GLY A 205 27.45 6.29 -2.60
N LYS A 206 28.08 7.19 -3.38
CA LYS A 206 29.51 7.51 -3.19
C LYS A 206 29.76 8.14 -1.82
N GLY A 207 30.60 7.51 -1.01
CA GLY A 207 30.93 7.95 0.34
C GLY A 207 29.86 7.67 1.39
N LYS A 208 28.88 6.82 1.05
CA LYS A 208 27.85 6.30 1.96
C LYS A 208 28.13 4.83 2.29
N TYR A 209 27.50 4.33 3.34
CA TYR A 209 27.56 2.93 3.73
C TYR A 209 26.14 2.43 3.97
N CYS A 210 25.79 1.26 3.43
CA CYS A 210 24.46 0.67 3.65
C CYS A 210 24.17 0.40 5.12
N SER A 211 25.22 0.17 5.93
CA SER A 211 25.12 0.01 7.39
C SER A 211 24.60 1.25 8.15
N ASP A 212 24.58 2.42 7.51
CA ASP A 212 24.05 3.65 8.10
C ASP A 212 22.53 3.73 8.02
N TYR A 213 21.90 2.82 7.28
CA TYR A 213 20.47 2.77 7.01
C TYR A 213 19.84 1.48 7.56
N VAL A 214 18.52 1.52 7.72
CA VAL A 214 17.77 0.33 8.15
C VAL A 214 17.66 -0.62 6.95
N ALA A 215 18.16 -1.82 7.11
CA ALA A 215 17.99 -2.87 6.12
C ALA A 215 16.52 -3.37 6.10
N PRO A 216 15.98 -3.80 4.94
CA PRO A 216 14.66 -4.36 4.85
C PRO A 216 14.52 -5.63 5.72
N ALA A 217 13.34 -5.86 6.25
CA ALA A 217 12.99 -7.09 6.95
C ALA A 217 13.02 -8.29 5.98
N GLN A 218 12.62 -8.06 4.72
CA GLN A 218 12.70 -9.01 3.62
C GLN A 218 12.98 -8.28 2.31
N VAL A 219 14.01 -8.73 1.59
CA VAL A 219 14.22 -8.34 0.20
C VAL A 219 13.27 -9.15 -0.69
N LEU A 220 12.46 -8.45 -1.46
CA LEU A 220 11.53 -9.03 -2.43
C LEU A 220 12.20 -9.14 -3.80
N ASN A 221 11.60 -9.90 -4.72
CA ASN A 221 12.11 -9.96 -6.08
C ASN A 221 12.15 -8.56 -6.74
N ALA A 222 13.11 -8.38 -7.65
CA ALA A 222 13.25 -7.13 -8.38
C ALA A 222 12.03 -6.86 -9.26
N HIS A 223 11.60 -5.60 -9.28
CA HIS A 223 10.54 -5.07 -10.14
C HIS A 223 9.14 -5.65 -9.93
N VAL A 224 8.87 -6.39 -8.87
CA VAL A 224 7.53 -6.97 -8.62
C VAL A 224 6.46 -5.93 -8.33
N ALA A 225 6.86 -4.68 -8.08
CA ALA A 225 5.98 -3.57 -7.71
C ALA A 225 5.08 -3.95 -6.50
N PRO A 226 5.67 -4.18 -5.31
CA PRO A 226 4.90 -4.52 -4.12
C PRO A 226 4.08 -3.30 -3.69
N LEU A 227 2.78 -3.52 -3.45
CA LEU A 227 1.83 -2.48 -3.09
C LEU A 227 1.23 -2.78 -1.70
N GLY A 228 -0.06 -3.13 -1.63
CA GLY A 228 -0.75 -3.41 -0.39
C GLY A 228 -0.14 -4.56 0.40
N ILE A 229 -0.22 -4.46 1.73
CA ILE A 229 0.16 -5.55 2.65
C ILE A 229 -0.91 -5.75 3.70
N GLU A 230 -1.03 -6.99 4.19
CA GLU A 230 -1.93 -7.36 5.28
C GLU A 230 -1.28 -8.42 6.18
N PHE A 231 -1.35 -8.21 7.50
CA PHE A 231 -0.99 -9.25 8.46
C PHE A 231 -2.07 -10.30 8.56
N THR A 232 -1.68 -11.57 8.51
CA THR A 232 -2.61 -12.71 8.56
C THR A 232 -3.17 -13.00 9.95
N ASN A 233 -2.60 -12.46 11.00
CA ASN A 233 -3.09 -12.58 12.38
C ASN A 233 -4.48 -11.98 12.59
N LYS A 234 -4.98 -11.21 11.64
CA LYS A 234 -6.36 -10.72 11.57
C LYS A 234 -7.34 -11.79 11.06
N SER A 235 -6.84 -12.88 10.48
CA SER A 235 -7.63 -13.95 9.88
C SER A 235 -7.96 -15.08 10.86
N THR A 236 -8.94 -15.90 10.48
CA THR A 236 -9.27 -17.17 11.16
C THR A 236 -8.65 -18.39 10.48
N TRP A 237 -7.65 -18.17 9.62
CA TRP A 237 -7.05 -19.22 8.79
C TRP A 237 -6.11 -20.14 9.62
N PRO A 238 -5.84 -21.38 9.12
CA PRO A 238 -5.04 -22.37 9.86
C PRO A 238 -3.63 -21.90 10.19
N GLY A 239 -3.03 -22.53 11.19
CA GLY A 239 -1.75 -22.14 11.79
C GLY A 239 -0.56 -21.91 10.85
N LYS A 240 -0.53 -22.54 9.65
CA LYS A 240 0.51 -22.23 8.65
C LYS A 240 0.46 -20.80 8.10
N TYR A 241 -0.66 -20.12 8.29
CA TYR A 241 -0.82 -18.71 7.93
C TYR A 241 -0.71 -17.77 9.14
N ASN A 242 -0.44 -18.29 10.32
CA ASN A 242 -0.22 -17.44 11.48
C ASN A 242 1.13 -16.73 11.35
N ASN A 243 1.16 -15.47 11.83
CA ASN A 243 2.37 -14.65 11.85
C ASN A 243 3.02 -14.48 10.47
N CYS A 244 2.21 -14.16 9.46
CA CYS A 244 2.66 -13.90 8.11
C CYS A 244 2.23 -12.49 7.66
N VAL A 245 2.92 -12.00 6.63
CA VAL A 245 2.57 -10.78 5.90
C VAL A 245 2.24 -11.17 4.47
N LEU A 246 1.04 -10.87 4.00
CA LEU A 246 0.66 -10.97 2.60
C LEU A 246 1.06 -9.69 1.87
N ILE A 247 1.53 -9.80 0.64
CA ILE A 247 2.00 -8.68 -0.18
C ILE A 247 1.37 -8.79 -1.57
N ALA A 248 0.66 -7.76 -2.01
CA ALA A 248 0.17 -7.65 -3.37
C ALA A 248 1.31 -7.20 -4.29
N GLU A 249 1.80 -8.09 -5.14
CA GLU A 249 2.81 -7.80 -6.15
C GLU A 249 2.13 -7.46 -7.47
N HIS A 250 2.00 -6.18 -7.76
CA HIS A 250 1.29 -5.64 -8.91
C HIS A 250 1.91 -6.05 -10.25
N GLY A 251 3.19 -6.38 -10.25
CA GLY A 251 3.91 -6.92 -11.40
C GLY A 251 4.76 -5.91 -12.16
N SER A 252 5.79 -6.46 -12.80
CA SER A 252 6.86 -5.70 -13.46
C SER A 252 6.40 -5.03 -14.75
N TRP A 253 7.00 -3.88 -15.05
CA TRP A 253 6.96 -3.25 -16.36
C TRP A 253 8.36 -3.13 -16.98
N ASN A 254 9.39 -3.15 -16.13
CA ASN A 254 10.79 -2.90 -16.48
C ASN A 254 11.62 -4.19 -16.26
N ARG A 255 11.24 -5.27 -16.92
CA ARG A 255 11.92 -6.55 -16.85
C ARG A 255 11.73 -7.32 -18.15
N THR A 256 12.77 -8.02 -18.63
CA THR A 256 12.71 -8.84 -19.84
C THR A 256 11.69 -9.97 -19.71
N LYS A 257 11.71 -10.69 -18.58
CA LYS A 257 10.70 -11.68 -18.21
C LYS A 257 9.87 -11.12 -17.05
N LYS A 258 8.54 -11.13 -17.22
CA LYS A 258 7.61 -10.61 -16.21
C LYS A 258 7.77 -11.30 -14.86
N SER A 259 7.60 -10.53 -13.78
CA SER A 259 7.67 -10.98 -12.38
C SER A 259 6.64 -10.25 -11.53
N GLY A 260 6.19 -10.87 -10.43
CA GLY A 260 5.06 -10.40 -9.66
C GLY A 260 3.74 -10.91 -10.22
N TYR A 261 2.69 -10.07 -10.27
CA TYR A 261 1.32 -10.42 -10.69
C TYR A 261 0.74 -11.55 -9.83
N LYS A 262 0.93 -11.41 -8.52
CA LYS A 262 0.54 -12.44 -7.54
C LYS A 262 0.36 -11.80 -6.16
N ILE A 263 -0.09 -12.59 -5.22
CA ILE A 263 0.07 -12.29 -3.80
C ILE A 263 1.16 -13.21 -3.28
N SER A 264 2.17 -12.65 -2.67
CA SER A 264 3.22 -13.37 -1.95
C SER A 264 2.99 -13.33 -0.45
N MET A 265 3.68 -14.20 0.26
CA MET A 265 3.60 -14.32 1.71
C MET A 265 5.01 -14.36 2.30
N VAL A 266 5.23 -13.55 3.31
CA VAL A 266 6.43 -13.56 4.15
C VAL A 266 6.06 -14.15 5.51
N THR A 267 6.69 -15.27 5.88
CA THR A 267 6.52 -15.90 7.20
C THR A 267 7.48 -15.29 8.19
N LEU A 268 7.00 -14.98 9.39
CA LEU A 268 7.80 -14.41 10.47
C LEU A 268 8.01 -15.43 11.60
N ASP A 269 9.18 -15.38 12.24
CA ASP A 269 9.45 -16.12 13.48
C ASP A 269 8.82 -15.41 14.70
N GLU A 270 9.02 -15.96 15.89
CA GLU A 270 8.56 -15.40 17.16
C GLU A 270 9.22 -14.06 17.54
N ASN A 271 10.33 -13.72 16.90
CA ASN A 271 11.03 -12.43 17.05
C ASN A 271 10.68 -11.45 15.92
N HIS A 272 9.72 -11.81 15.09
CA HIS A 272 9.26 -11.06 13.91
C HIS A 272 10.34 -10.88 12.83
N ASN A 273 11.29 -11.82 12.71
CA ASN A 273 12.21 -11.87 11.59
C ASN A 273 11.60 -12.68 10.45
N ALA A 274 11.81 -12.25 9.21
CA ALA A 274 11.38 -12.99 8.03
C ALA A 274 12.16 -14.31 7.92
N THR A 275 11.47 -15.43 7.72
CA THR A 275 12.04 -16.78 7.61
C THR A 275 11.76 -17.44 6.28
N ALA A 276 10.72 -17.01 5.58
CA ALA A 276 10.38 -17.49 4.24
C ALA A 276 9.68 -16.38 3.45
N TYR A 277 9.87 -16.40 2.12
CA TYR A 277 9.15 -15.57 1.16
C TYR A 277 8.70 -16.47 0.03
N GLU A 278 7.40 -16.66 -0.12
CA GLU A 278 6.82 -17.64 -1.03
C GLU A 278 5.53 -17.14 -1.70
N ASP A 279 5.08 -17.84 -2.74
CA ASP A 279 3.83 -17.53 -3.42
C ASP A 279 2.64 -17.97 -2.56
N PHE A 280 1.67 -17.05 -2.37
CA PHE A 280 0.42 -17.33 -1.67
C PHE A 280 -0.74 -17.57 -2.65
N ALA A 281 -0.98 -16.63 -3.58
CA ALA A 281 -1.98 -16.76 -4.63
C ALA A 281 -1.41 -16.29 -5.96
N THR A 282 -1.54 -17.12 -6.98
CA THR A 282 -1.02 -16.91 -8.33
C THR A 282 -2.12 -17.07 -9.38
N GLY A 283 -1.79 -16.79 -10.64
CA GLY A 283 -2.68 -17.03 -11.77
C GLY A 283 -3.02 -15.76 -12.58
N TRP A 284 -2.69 -14.56 -12.10
CA TRP A 284 -2.86 -13.31 -12.86
C TRP A 284 -1.87 -13.15 -14.03
N LEU A 285 -0.81 -13.94 -14.05
CA LEU A 285 0.17 -14.04 -15.12
C LEU A 285 0.23 -15.50 -15.61
N ASN A 286 0.10 -15.71 -16.92
CA ASN A 286 0.42 -16.98 -17.54
C ASN A 286 1.94 -17.07 -17.76
N PRO A 287 2.65 -18.00 -17.13
CA PRO A 287 4.12 -18.09 -17.24
C PRO A 287 4.63 -18.59 -18.59
N GLU A 288 3.76 -19.19 -19.44
CA GLU A 288 4.15 -19.76 -20.73
C GLU A 288 4.25 -18.71 -21.84
N ASP A 289 3.28 -17.81 -21.91
CA ASP A 289 3.18 -16.77 -22.95
C ASP A 289 3.29 -15.35 -22.40
N GLU A 290 3.42 -15.22 -21.06
CA GLU A 290 3.47 -13.95 -20.33
C GLU A 290 2.23 -13.08 -20.52
N ASP A 291 1.07 -13.67 -20.81
CA ASP A 291 -0.20 -12.96 -20.83
C ASP A 291 -0.65 -12.60 -19.42
N VAL A 292 -1.10 -11.37 -19.25
CA VAL A 292 -1.53 -10.81 -17.96
C VAL A 292 -2.99 -10.45 -18.03
N TRP A 293 -3.81 -11.00 -17.16
CA TRP A 293 -5.22 -10.68 -17.08
C TRP A 293 -5.64 -9.91 -15.82
N GLY A 294 -4.72 -9.72 -14.88
CA GLY A 294 -4.96 -8.94 -13.68
C GLY A 294 -3.68 -8.49 -12.98
N ARG A 295 -3.82 -7.51 -12.10
CA ARG A 295 -2.73 -6.91 -11.32
C ARG A 295 -3.23 -6.60 -9.91
N PRO A 296 -2.93 -7.43 -8.89
CA PRO A 296 -3.38 -7.20 -7.52
C PRO A 296 -2.75 -5.93 -6.95
N VAL A 297 -3.54 -5.16 -6.20
CA VAL A 297 -3.13 -3.86 -5.67
C VAL A 297 -3.18 -3.81 -4.15
N ASP A 298 -4.34 -4.04 -3.56
CA ASP A 298 -4.59 -3.86 -2.14
C ASP A 298 -5.44 -5.01 -1.60
N MET A 299 -5.41 -5.19 -0.29
CA MET A 299 -6.10 -6.28 0.38
C MET A 299 -6.82 -5.77 1.62
N GLU A 300 -7.93 -6.43 1.99
CA GLU A 300 -8.70 -6.11 3.19
C GLU A 300 -9.37 -7.36 3.75
N TRP A 301 -9.26 -7.60 5.06
CA TRP A 301 -9.90 -8.73 5.71
C TRP A 301 -11.38 -8.48 5.96
N MET A 302 -12.21 -9.43 5.53
CA MET A 302 -13.64 -9.44 5.86
C MET A 302 -13.87 -10.05 7.26
N PRO A 303 -14.96 -9.66 7.95
CA PRO A 303 -15.29 -10.20 9.28
C PRO A 303 -15.46 -11.72 9.32
N ASP A 304 -15.78 -12.35 8.20
CA ASP A 304 -15.90 -13.81 8.08
C ASP A 304 -14.57 -14.54 7.88
N GLY A 305 -13.46 -13.79 7.82
CA GLY A 305 -12.11 -14.28 7.62
C GLY A 305 -11.72 -14.49 6.15
N SER A 306 -12.56 -14.09 5.19
CA SER A 306 -12.14 -14.01 3.79
C SER A 306 -11.33 -12.76 3.52
N LEU A 307 -10.50 -12.78 2.46
CA LEU A 307 -9.65 -11.70 2.03
C LEU A 307 -10.18 -11.10 0.73
N LEU A 308 -10.45 -9.80 0.72
CA LEU A 308 -10.69 -9.05 -0.51
C LEU A 308 -9.37 -8.64 -1.14
N VAL A 309 -9.30 -8.66 -2.47
CA VAL A 309 -8.13 -8.25 -3.25
C VAL A 309 -8.59 -7.35 -4.38
N SER A 310 -8.13 -6.12 -4.41
CA SER A 310 -8.41 -5.19 -5.50
C SER A 310 -7.45 -5.40 -6.68
N ASP A 311 -7.94 -5.15 -7.88
CA ASP A 311 -7.21 -5.27 -9.14
C ASP A 311 -7.55 -4.08 -10.04
N ASP A 312 -6.55 -3.31 -10.47
CA ASP A 312 -6.76 -2.11 -11.27
C ASP A 312 -6.63 -2.35 -12.78
N PHE A 313 -6.15 -3.53 -13.17
CA PHE A 313 -6.09 -3.94 -14.58
C PHE A 313 -7.38 -4.64 -15.02
N ALA A 314 -7.87 -5.59 -14.21
CA ALA A 314 -9.13 -6.27 -14.46
C ALA A 314 -10.36 -5.45 -14.02
N GLU A 315 -10.16 -4.32 -13.33
CA GLU A 315 -11.21 -3.48 -12.74
C GLU A 315 -12.14 -4.28 -11.80
N ALA A 316 -11.54 -5.19 -11.02
CA ALA A 316 -12.25 -6.17 -10.20
C ALA A 316 -11.83 -6.10 -8.73
N ILE A 317 -12.65 -6.71 -7.88
CA ILE A 317 -12.30 -7.06 -6.50
C ILE A 317 -12.59 -8.55 -6.36
N TYR A 318 -11.57 -9.32 -6.00
CA TYR A 318 -11.68 -10.76 -5.76
C TYR A 318 -11.91 -11.03 -4.28
N ARG A 319 -12.55 -12.15 -3.99
CA ARG A 319 -12.69 -12.68 -2.63
C ARG A 319 -12.00 -14.03 -2.54
N ILE A 320 -11.00 -14.12 -1.68
CA ILE A 320 -10.29 -15.38 -1.37
C ILE A 320 -10.83 -15.92 -0.06
N SER A 321 -11.35 -17.15 -0.08
CA SER A 321 -11.92 -17.81 1.09
C SER A 321 -11.25 -19.15 1.33
N LEU A 322 -11.15 -19.56 2.59
CA LEU A 322 -10.71 -20.90 2.95
C LEU A 322 -11.79 -21.92 2.57
N VAL A 323 -11.44 -22.89 1.74
CA VAL A 323 -12.33 -24.04 1.47
C VAL A 323 -12.24 -24.98 2.68
N LYS A 324 -13.38 -25.23 3.33
CA LYS A 324 -13.51 -26.14 4.47
C LYS A 324 -13.54 -27.59 4.03
#